data_82239bd5715c55cbb1b9e91323e729b2
#
_entry.id   82239bd5715c55cbb1b9e91323e729b2
#
_cell.length_a   1.000
_cell.length_b   1.000
_cell.length_c   1.000
_cell.angle_alpha   90.00
_cell.angle_beta   90.00
_cell.angle_gamma   90.00
#
_symmetry.space_group_name_H-M   'P 1'
#
loop_
_entity.id
_entity.type
_entity.pdbx_description
1 polymer ?
#
loop_
_entity_poly.entity_id
_entity_poly.type
_entity_poly.pdbx_seq_one_letter_code
_entity_poly.pdbx_strand_id
1 'polypeptide(L)'
;DLKNLEFSKNKSFFIKFKKKPKINIYKIETSEAQSELCNLGSKYPTDKSPYNSIESRHPYTAIYDIYFKKYKNKKINIAEIGVHTNNSIRAFRSYFKKANLHAFEYDKNLISKAKKYKLKNTTYHFIDVRSSRSINKSFKKTKRKFKFIIDDSTHDIDDQIRIALNCYKYLIEGGTLIIEDVLPGIDNEIKFYNSLKNFKKYSNIYFVECNHINKYSRNFNNDKLLFLVK
;
A
#
# COMPACT_ATOMS: atom_id res chain seq x y z
N ASP A 1 28.52 -20.49 5.15
CA ASP A 1 28.71 -21.94 4.98
C ASP A 1 28.73 -22.63 6.35
N LEU A 2 27.54 -22.96 6.87
CA LEU A 2 27.37 -23.80 8.04
C LEU A 2 27.04 -25.22 7.57
N LYS A 3 27.94 -25.85 6.84
CA LYS A 3 27.70 -27.18 6.29
C LYS A 3 28.17 -28.34 7.19
N ASN A 4 28.91 -28.08 8.27
CA ASN A 4 29.40 -29.19 9.09
C ASN A 4 29.40 -28.77 10.56
N LEU A 5 28.29 -28.98 11.25
CA LEU A 5 28.28 -29.17 12.69
C LEU A 5 27.90 -30.62 12.95
N GLU A 6 28.92 -31.50 13.01
CA GLU A 6 28.76 -32.84 13.59
C GLU A 6 28.68 -32.70 15.10
N PHE A 7 27.51 -32.95 15.66
CA PHE A 7 27.36 -33.19 17.11
C PHE A 7 27.32 -34.69 17.35
N SER A 8 28.19 -35.10 18.30
CA SER A 8 28.49 -36.43 18.81
C SER A 8 27.43 -37.52 18.65
N LYS A 9 27.93 -38.68 18.32
CA LYS A 9 27.29 -39.97 18.15
C LYS A 9 26.21 -40.29 19.19
N ASN A 10 24.96 -39.91 19.04
CA ASN A 10 23.79 -40.69 19.52
C ASN A 10 22.43 -40.00 19.42
N LYS A 11 22.29 -38.91 18.71
CA LYS A 11 20.95 -38.44 18.23
C LYS A 11 21.14 -37.68 16.92
N SER A 12 20.79 -38.28 15.81
CA SER A 12 20.71 -37.59 14.53
C SER A 12 19.60 -36.53 14.58
N PHE A 13 19.99 -35.30 14.88
CA PHE A 13 19.11 -34.14 14.70
C PHE A 13 19.03 -33.82 13.21
N PHE A 14 17.99 -34.26 12.53
CA PHE A 14 17.67 -33.77 11.18
C PHE A 14 17.08 -32.37 11.28
N ILE A 15 17.92 -31.34 11.18
CA ILE A 15 17.44 -29.98 10.93
C ILE A 15 16.92 -29.93 9.51
N LYS A 16 15.62 -30.11 9.32
CA LYS A 16 14.97 -29.80 8.05
C LYS A 16 15.04 -28.29 7.86
N PHE A 17 16.01 -27.83 7.10
CA PHE A 17 15.98 -26.45 6.59
C PHE A 17 14.74 -26.32 5.70
N LYS A 18 13.67 -25.73 6.20
CA LYS A 18 12.59 -25.27 5.33
C LYS A 18 13.21 -24.24 4.39
N LYS A 19 13.22 -24.54 3.07
CA LYS A 19 13.60 -23.54 2.07
C LYS A 19 12.82 -22.28 2.38
N LYS A 20 13.53 -21.14 2.65
CA LYS A 20 12.89 -19.86 2.80
C LYS A 20 12.07 -19.58 1.52
N PRO A 21 10.83 -19.11 1.63
CA PRO A 21 10.04 -18.78 0.46
C PRO A 21 10.80 -17.75 -0.39
N LYS A 22 10.73 -17.88 -1.71
CA LYS A 22 11.26 -16.87 -2.62
C LYS A 22 10.32 -15.67 -2.58
N ILE A 23 10.72 -14.62 -1.89
CA ILE A 23 9.99 -13.35 -1.80
C ILE A 23 10.61 -12.41 -2.83
N ASN A 24 9.80 -11.85 -3.71
CA ASN A 24 10.27 -10.89 -4.69
C ASN A 24 10.34 -9.50 -4.04
N ILE A 25 11.53 -8.93 -3.98
CA ILE A 25 11.79 -7.59 -3.45
C ILE A 25 12.53 -6.81 -4.52
N TYR A 26 11.98 -5.65 -4.91
CA TYR A 26 12.60 -4.70 -5.82
C TYR A 26 13.09 -3.51 -5.02
N LYS A 27 14.33 -3.07 -5.26
CA LYS A 27 14.87 -1.84 -4.68
C LYS A 27 14.88 -0.78 -5.78
N ILE A 28 14.22 0.33 -5.54
CA ILE A 28 14.08 1.40 -6.53
C ILE A 28 14.59 2.70 -5.94
N GLU A 29 15.60 3.27 -6.60
CA GLU A 29 16.12 4.60 -6.30
C GLU A 29 15.36 5.65 -7.11
N THR A 30 14.85 6.68 -6.45
CA THR A 30 13.99 7.69 -7.06
C THR A 30 14.48 9.12 -6.87
N SER A 31 15.72 9.33 -6.38
CA SER A 31 16.25 10.68 -6.06
C SER A 31 16.22 11.64 -7.25
N GLU A 32 16.41 11.12 -8.46
CA GLU A 32 16.36 11.91 -9.72
C GLU A 32 14.95 12.00 -10.32
N ALA A 33 13.94 11.34 -9.70
CA ALA A 33 12.62 11.25 -10.28
C ALA A 33 11.75 12.45 -9.88
N GLN A 34 11.40 13.29 -10.85
CA GLN A 34 10.45 14.40 -10.68
C GLN A 34 9.25 14.22 -11.60
N SER A 35 8.32 13.37 -11.18
CA SER A 35 7.10 13.14 -11.94
C SER A 35 6.03 14.21 -11.67
N GLU A 36 4.99 14.24 -12.52
CA GLU A 36 3.82 15.10 -12.25
C GLU A 36 3.19 14.79 -10.88
N LEU A 37 3.15 13.51 -10.51
CA LEU A 37 2.59 13.12 -9.21
C LEU A 37 3.48 13.60 -8.06
N CYS A 38 4.80 13.64 -8.23
CA CYS A 38 5.72 14.25 -7.27
C CYS A 38 5.42 15.74 -7.07
N ASN A 39 5.23 16.48 -8.16
CA ASN A 39 4.89 17.91 -8.10
C ASN A 39 3.51 18.14 -7.44
N LEU A 40 2.54 17.29 -7.71
CA LEU A 40 1.23 17.34 -7.05
C LEU A 40 1.33 16.98 -5.56
N GLY A 41 2.18 16.02 -5.20
CA GLY A 41 2.45 15.65 -3.81
C GLY A 41 3.11 16.78 -3.01
N SER A 42 3.94 17.62 -3.66
CA SER A 42 4.48 18.83 -3.08
C SER A 42 3.41 19.92 -2.95
N LYS A 43 2.62 20.15 -4.01
CA LYS A 43 1.54 21.15 -4.02
C LYS A 43 0.46 20.88 -2.97
N TYR A 44 0.09 19.64 -2.77
CA TYR A 44 -0.83 19.18 -1.73
C TYR A 44 0.00 18.37 -0.73
N PRO A 45 0.64 19.01 0.26
CA PRO A 45 1.72 18.40 1.02
C PRO A 45 1.30 17.08 1.66
N THR A 46 1.46 16.00 0.88
CA THR A 46 1.27 14.64 1.32
C THR A 46 2.61 14.01 1.65
N ASP A 47 2.67 13.24 2.71
CA ASP A 47 3.84 12.46 3.14
C ASP A 47 4.34 11.46 2.08
N LYS A 48 3.47 11.05 1.14
CA LYS A 48 3.83 10.18 0.01
C LYS A 48 4.83 10.80 -0.98
N SER A 49 5.14 12.10 -0.85
CA SER A 49 6.09 12.79 -1.72
C SER A 49 7.34 13.20 -0.97
N PRO A 50 8.55 12.87 -1.47
CA PRO A 50 9.80 13.31 -0.86
C PRO A 50 10.08 14.81 -1.05
N TYR A 51 9.26 15.51 -1.84
CA TYR A 51 9.39 16.92 -2.17
C TYR A 51 8.43 17.82 -1.39
N ASN A 52 7.69 17.29 -0.41
CA ASN A 52 6.85 18.11 0.45
C ASN A 52 7.69 18.80 1.54
N SER A 53 7.06 19.74 2.26
CA SER A 53 7.68 20.49 3.36
C SER A 53 7.34 19.96 4.75
N ILE A 54 6.62 18.84 4.85
CA ILE A 54 6.22 18.24 6.13
C ILE A 54 7.31 17.31 6.67
N GLU A 55 7.22 16.97 7.96
CA GLU A 55 8.24 16.18 8.64
C GLU A 55 8.39 14.75 8.11
N SER A 56 7.28 14.08 7.78
CA SER A 56 7.31 12.71 7.21
C SER A 56 7.26 12.79 5.70
N ARG A 57 8.16 12.06 5.03
CA ARG A 57 8.30 12.07 3.56
C ARG A 57 8.72 10.70 3.08
N HIS A 58 7.85 10.08 2.28
CA HIS A 58 8.09 8.80 1.65
C HIS A 58 8.26 8.96 0.14
N PRO A 59 9.12 8.20 -0.53
CA PRO A 59 9.36 8.36 -1.97
C PRO A 59 8.35 7.58 -2.83
N TYR A 60 7.05 7.63 -2.47
CA TYR A 60 6.02 6.82 -3.13
C TYR A 60 5.51 7.43 -4.43
N THR A 61 5.47 8.76 -4.55
CA THR A 61 4.86 9.43 -5.70
C THR A 61 5.53 9.09 -7.02
N ALA A 62 6.86 8.92 -7.06
CA ALA A 62 7.58 8.51 -8.26
C ALA A 62 7.23 7.05 -8.65
N ILE A 63 7.15 6.16 -7.65
CA ILE A 63 6.75 4.76 -7.86
C ILE A 63 5.31 4.72 -8.37
N TYR A 64 4.41 5.49 -7.76
CA TYR A 64 3.03 5.57 -8.19
C TYR A 64 2.88 6.09 -9.60
N ASP A 65 3.67 7.07 -10.03
CA ASP A 65 3.60 7.58 -11.39
C ASP A 65 3.91 6.48 -12.43
N ILE A 66 4.87 5.59 -12.15
CA ILE A 66 5.17 4.44 -13.02
C ILE A 66 3.91 3.58 -13.25
N TYR A 67 3.16 3.28 -12.20
CA TYR A 67 1.96 2.44 -12.28
C TYR A 67 0.73 3.18 -12.79
N PHE A 68 0.59 4.47 -12.45
CA PHE A 68 -0.64 5.24 -12.65
C PHE A 68 -0.68 6.01 -13.95
N LYS A 69 0.48 6.37 -14.54
CA LYS A 69 0.59 7.25 -15.71
C LYS A 69 -0.33 6.84 -16.87
N LYS A 70 -0.38 5.56 -17.22
CA LYS A 70 -1.24 5.04 -18.29
C LYS A 70 -2.74 5.11 -17.98
N TYR A 71 -3.11 5.34 -16.73
CA TYR A 71 -4.51 5.44 -16.27
C TYR A 71 -4.96 6.87 -15.97
N LYS A 72 -4.06 7.85 -16.04
CA LYS A 72 -4.31 9.25 -15.69
C LYS A 72 -5.62 9.81 -16.30
N ASN A 73 -5.89 9.47 -17.57
CA ASN A 73 -7.05 9.93 -18.30
C ASN A 73 -8.11 8.83 -18.52
N LYS A 74 -8.02 7.71 -17.80
CA LYS A 74 -8.97 6.60 -17.94
C LYS A 74 -10.12 6.71 -16.92
N LYS A 75 -11.28 6.21 -17.33
CA LYS A 75 -12.45 6.02 -16.45
C LYS A 75 -12.23 4.76 -15.60
N ILE A 76 -11.64 4.91 -14.44
CA ILE A 76 -11.37 3.83 -13.48
C ILE A 76 -11.88 4.21 -12.09
N ASN A 77 -12.03 3.22 -11.21
CA ASN A 77 -12.27 3.47 -9.79
C ASN A 77 -10.98 3.22 -9.03
N ILE A 78 -10.66 4.12 -8.11
CA ILE A 78 -9.52 4.05 -7.21
C ILE A 78 -10.03 4.19 -5.79
N ALA A 79 -9.52 3.37 -4.88
CA ALA A 79 -9.77 3.47 -3.45
C ALA A 79 -8.49 3.82 -2.71
N GLU A 80 -8.59 4.66 -1.69
CA GLU A 80 -7.55 4.85 -0.68
C GLU A 80 -8.16 4.65 0.70
N ILE A 81 -7.51 3.86 1.54
CA ILE A 81 -7.87 3.59 2.93
C ILE A 81 -6.89 4.38 3.80
N GLY A 82 -7.41 5.28 4.64
CA GLY A 82 -6.63 6.31 5.33
C GLY A 82 -6.73 7.64 4.59
N VAL A 83 -7.46 8.61 5.17
CA VAL A 83 -7.65 9.94 4.56
C VAL A 83 -6.82 11.00 5.26
N HIS A 84 -6.71 10.88 6.58
CA HIS A 84 -5.98 11.81 7.43
C HIS A 84 -6.23 13.29 7.04
N THR A 85 -5.21 14.00 6.52
CA THR A 85 -5.33 15.41 6.09
C THR A 85 -6.04 15.59 4.74
N ASN A 86 -6.36 14.51 4.03
CA ASN A 86 -6.94 14.51 2.68
C ASN A 86 -6.00 15.04 1.57
N ASN A 87 -4.73 15.19 1.83
CA ASN A 87 -3.77 15.75 0.88
C ASN A 87 -3.46 14.78 -0.26
N SER A 88 -3.31 13.48 0.04
CA SER A 88 -3.13 12.43 -0.97
C SER A 88 -4.33 12.35 -1.92
N ILE A 89 -5.56 12.38 -1.38
CA ILE A 89 -6.80 12.39 -2.18
C ILE A 89 -6.86 13.63 -3.10
N ARG A 90 -6.43 14.80 -2.62
CA ARG A 90 -6.37 16.03 -3.43
C ARG A 90 -5.35 15.92 -4.56
N ALA A 91 -4.18 15.34 -4.26
CA ALA A 91 -3.14 15.06 -5.26
C ALA A 91 -3.66 14.07 -6.32
N PHE A 92 -4.23 12.95 -5.90
CA PHE A 92 -4.83 11.96 -6.81
C PHE A 92 -6.00 12.53 -7.62
N ARG A 93 -6.86 13.38 -7.02
CA ARG A 93 -7.93 14.05 -7.76
C ARG A 93 -7.39 14.95 -8.86
N SER A 94 -6.30 15.66 -8.60
CA SER A 94 -5.65 16.51 -9.59
C SER A 94 -4.94 15.71 -10.68
N TYR A 95 -4.36 14.56 -10.32
CA TYR A 95 -3.67 13.67 -11.24
C TYR A 95 -4.64 12.89 -12.15
N PHE A 96 -5.62 12.21 -11.58
CA PHE A 96 -6.57 11.36 -12.32
C PHE A 96 -7.78 12.16 -12.83
N LYS A 97 -7.76 12.60 -14.07
CA LYS A 97 -8.79 13.50 -14.62
C LYS A 97 -10.19 12.89 -14.69
N LYS A 98 -10.29 11.58 -14.97
CA LYS A 98 -11.57 10.89 -15.25
C LYS A 98 -11.90 9.76 -14.23
N ALA A 99 -11.05 9.51 -13.25
CA ALA A 99 -11.29 8.47 -12.26
C ALA A 99 -12.37 8.87 -11.25
N ASN A 100 -13.05 7.86 -10.69
CA ASN A 100 -13.83 8.01 -9.47
C ASN A 100 -12.93 7.61 -8.29
N LEU A 101 -12.82 8.49 -7.31
CA LEU A 101 -12.06 8.24 -6.09
C LEU A 101 -13.00 7.86 -4.96
N HIS A 102 -12.64 6.84 -4.21
CA HIS A 102 -13.34 6.38 -3.02
C HIS A 102 -12.35 6.40 -1.85
N ALA A 103 -12.53 7.33 -0.95
CA ALA A 103 -11.68 7.54 0.21
C ALA A 103 -12.35 6.93 1.45
N PHE A 104 -11.62 6.07 2.14
CA PHE A 104 -12.11 5.35 3.31
C PHE A 104 -11.36 5.81 4.55
N GLU A 105 -12.10 6.10 5.65
CA GLU A 105 -11.52 6.63 6.87
C GLU A 105 -12.28 6.11 8.09
N TYR A 106 -11.58 5.88 9.17
CA TYR A 106 -12.15 5.47 10.45
C TYR A 106 -12.74 6.66 11.24
N ASP A 107 -12.01 7.78 11.24
CA ASP A 107 -12.45 8.97 11.94
C ASP A 107 -13.51 9.75 11.14
N LYS A 108 -14.73 9.78 11.70
CA LYS A 108 -15.84 10.51 11.09
C LYS A 108 -15.63 12.03 11.03
N ASN A 109 -14.82 12.58 11.93
CA ASN A 109 -14.49 14.02 11.92
C ASN A 109 -13.56 14.33 10.72
N LEU A 110 -12.58 13.46 10.43
CA LEU A 110 -11.73 13.59 9.25
C LEU A 110 -12.55 13.46 7.97
N ILE A 111 -13.49 12.50 7.90
CA ILE A 111 -14.44 12.41 6.78
C ILE A 111 -15.22 13.71 6.60
N SER A 112 -15.72 14.29 7.68
CA SER A 112 -16.50 15.53 7.62
C SER A 112 -15.65 16.72 7.15
N LYS A 113 -14.41 16.82 7.64
CA LYS A 113 -13.43 17.83 7.18
C LYS A 113 -13.10 17.65 5.71
N ALA A 114 -12.81 16.41 5.27
CA ALA A 114 -12.46 16.10 3.90
C ALA A 114 -13.60 16.42 2.90
N LYS A 115 -14.86 16.18 3.26
CA LYS A 115 -16.03 16.53 2.44
C LYS A 115 -16.17 18.02 2.17
N LYS A 116 -15.65 18.91 3.04
CA LYS A 116 -15.67 20.36 2.84
C LYS A 116 -14.89 20.80 1.60
N TYR A 117 -13.91 20.02 1.15
CA TYR A 117 -13.18 20.31 -0.10
C TYR A 117 -14.02 20.14 -1.37
N LYS A 118 -15.20 19.48 -1.30
CA LYS A 118 -16.13 19.28 -2.44
C LYS A 118 -15.45 18.75 -3.71
N LEU A 119 -14.53 17.80 -3.56
CA LEU A 119 -13.78 17.24 -4.68
C LEU A 119 -14.70 16.48 -5.65
N LYS A 120 -14.66 16.86 -6.94
CA LYS A 120 -15.46 16.20 -7.99
C LYS A 120 -15.11 14.71 -8.10
N ASN A 121 -16.12 13.86 -8.36
CA ASN A 121 -15.94 12.40 -8.52
C ASN A 121 -15.18 11.75 -7.36
N THR A 122 -15.38 12.26 -6.14
CA THR A 122 -14.75 11.73 -4.92
C THR A 122 -15.83 11.45 -3.88
N THR A 123 -15.82 10.24 -3.33
CA THR A 123 -16.79 9.80 -2.32
C THR A 123 -16.06 9.31 -1.08
N TYR A 124 -16.51 9.72 0.10
CA TYR A 124 -15.92 9.36 1.37
C TYR A 124 -16.78 8.34 2.10
N HIS A 125 -16.13 7.34 2.67
CA HIS A 125 -16.75 6.20 3.32
C HIS A 125 -16.12 5.97 4.69
N PHE A 126 -16.93 5.51 5.65
CA PHE A 126 -16.42 5.00 6.92
C PHE A 126 -15.89 3.58 6.74
N ILE A 127 -14.74 3.27 7.38
CA ILE A 127 -14.19 1.92 7.46
C ILE A 127 -13.48 1.73 8.81
N ASP A 128 -13.55 0.52 9.38
CA ASP A 128 -12.68 0.05 10.45
C ASP A 128 -11.89 -1.15 9.91
N VAL A 129 -10.60 -0.98 9.69
CA VAL A 129 -9.73 -2.00 9.09
C VAL A 129 -9.41 -3.16 10.04
N ARG A 130 -9.64 -2.97 11.34
CA ARG A 130 -9.51 -4.03 12.37
C ARG A 130 -10.64 -5.04 12.29
N SER A 131 -11.66 -4.79 11.45
CA SER A 131 -12.84 -5.64 11.29
C SER A 131 -13.05 -6.04 9.83
N SER A 132 -12.88 -7.34 9.52
CA SER A 132 -13.23 -7.89 8.20
C SER A 132 -14.68 -7.60 7.81
N ARG A 133 -15.62 -7.59 8.78
CA ARG A 133 -17.01 -7.25 8.54
C ARG A 133 -17.16 -5.79 8.10
N SER A 134 -16.45 -4.86 8.75
CA SER A 134 -16.46 -3.44 8.38
C SER A 134 -15.86 -3.22 7.00
N ILE A 135 -14.69 -3.80 6.70
CA ILE A 135 -14.06 -3.74 5.37
C ILE A 135 -15.07 -4.18 4.29
N ASN A 136 -15.63 -5.37 4.47
CA ASN A 136 -16.56 -5.93 3.49
C ASN A 136 -17.83 -5.08 3.33
N LYS A 137 -18.42 -4.59 4.43
CA LYS A 137 -19.61 -3.72 4.40
C LYS A 137 -19.32 -2.43 3.66
N SER A 138 -18.19 -1.79 3.93
CA SER A 138 -17.82 -0.49 3.36
C SER A 138 -17.55 -0.59 1.87
N PHE A 139 -16.75 -1.56 1.43
CA PHE A 139 -16.50 -1.77 0.01
C PHE A 139 -17.75 -2.22 -0.76
N LYS A 140 -18.56 -3.14 -0.21
CA LYS A 140 -19.83 -3.58 -0.83
C LYS A 140 -20.79 -2.41 -1.07
N LYS A 141 -20.85 -1.44 -0.15
CA LYS A 141 -21.70 -0.25 -0.25
C LYS A 141 -21.34 0.62 -1.47
N THR A 142 -20.09 0.60 -1.93
CA THR A 142 -19.69 1.37 -3.13
C THR A 142 -20.33 0.85 -4.41
N LYS A 143 -20.69 -0.43 -4.47
CA LYS A 143 -21.17 -1.15 -5.68
C LYS A 143 -20.15 -1.05 -6.83
N ARG A 144 -18.86 -0.94 -6.51
CA ARG A 144 -17.77 -0.76 -7.48
C ARG A 144 -16.71 -1.84 -7.35
N LYS A 145 -15.96 -2.04 -8.44
CA LYS A 145 -14.68 -2.72 -8.50
C LYS A 145 -13.61 -1.70 -8.82
N PHE A 146 -12.40 -1.93 -8.34
CA PHE A 146 -11.32 -0.96 -8.35
C PHE A 146 -10.16 -1.43 -9.22
N LYS A 147 -9.55 -0.50 -9.94
CA LYS A 147 -8.26 -0.73 -10.60
C LYS A 147 -7.12 -0.68 -9.60
N PHE A 148 -7.21 0.27 -8.67
CA PHE A 148 -6.25 0.40 -7.57
C PHE A 148 -6.99 0.53 -6.25
N ILE A 149 -6.48 -0.17 -5.24
CA ILE A 149 -6.80 0.04 -3.83
C ILE A 149 -5.47 0.33 -3.16
N ILE A 150 -5.38 1.43 -2.42
CA ILE A 150 -4.20 1.84 -1.67
C ILE A 150 -4.57 1.74 -0.19
N ASP A 151 -3.74 1.08 0.59
CA ASP A 151 -3.86 1.03 2.04
C ASP A 151 -2.76 1.88 2.67
N ASP A 152 -3.17 2.94 3.32
CA ASP A 152 -2.37 3.86 4.12
C ASP A 152 -3.10 4.11 5.44
N SER A 153 -3.42 3.05 6.17
CA SER A 153 -4.27 3.13 7.35
C SER A 153 -3.49 3.02 8.66
N THR A 154 -3.53 1.88 9.33
CA THR A 154 -2.96 1.71 10.67
C THR A 154 -1.47 1.35 10.68
N HIS A 155 -0.93 0.91 9.56
CA HIS A 155 0.41 0.35 9.40
C HIS A 155 0.68 -0.89 10.30
N ASP A 156 -0.36 -1.41 10.92
CA ASP A 156 -0.30 -2.67 11.66
C ASP A 156 -0.33 -3.84 10.69
N ILE A 157 0.59 -4.78 10.83
CA ILE A 157 0.75 -5.89 9.89
C ILE A 157 -0.47 -6.82 9.84
N ASP A 158 -1.18 -7.01 10.95
CA ASP A 158 -2.35 -7.88 10.99
C ASP A 158 -3.56 -7.20 10.31
N ASP A 159 -3.66 -5.88 10.42
CA ASP A 159 -4.63 -5.08 9.68
C ASP A 159 -4.31 -5.05 8.18
N GLN A 160 -3.06 -4.86 7.79
CA GLN A 160 -2.60 -4.90 6.41
C GLN A 160 -2.89 -6.27 5.77
N ILE A 161 -2.62 -7.37 6.47
CA ILE A 161 -2.96 -8.73 6.01
C ILE A 161 -4.49 -8.89 5.90
N ARG A 162 -5.25 -8.41 6.86
CA ARG A 162 -6.72 -8.45 6.84
C ARG A 162 -7.28 -7.69 5.63
N ILE A 163 -6.73 -6.52 5.32
CA ILE A 163 -7.07 -5.75 4.12
C ILE A 163 -6.76 -6.57 2.86
N ALA A 164 -5.56 -7.16 2.76
CA ALA A 164 -5.17 -7.99 1.63
C ALA A 164 -6.15 -9.14 1.39
N LEU A 165 -6.55 -9.86 2.44
CA LEU A 165 -7.46 -10.99 2.35
C LEU A 165 -8.90 -10.58 2.00
N ASN A 166 -9.34 -9.38 2.37
CA ASN A 166 -10.72 -8.92 2.18
C ASN A 166 -10.91 -8.06 0.94
N CYS A 167 -9.92 -7.26 0.53
CA CYS A 167 -10.05 -6.33 -0.58
C CYS A 167 -9.90 -6.98 -1.97
N TYR A 168 -9.29 -8.15 -2.07
CA TYR A 168 -9.12 -8.89 -3.33
C TYR A 168 -10.39 -8.92 -4.18
N LYS A 169 -11.53 -9.28 -3.59
CA LYS A 169 -12.81 -9.43 -4.31
C LYS A 169 -13.36 -8.13 -4.89
N TYR A 170 -12.83 -6.99 -4.45
CA TYR A 170 -13.22 -5.67 -4.95
C TYR A 170 -12.27 -5.14 -6.03
N LEU A 171 -11.17 -5.82 -6.33
CA LEU A 171 -10.34 -5.54 -7.49
C LEU A 171 -10.97 -6.08 -8.79
N ILE A 172 -10.78 -5.36 -9.90
CA ILE A 172 -10.96 -5.92 -11.25
C ILE A 172 -9.81 -6.87 -11.58
N GLU A 173 -9.94 -7.67 -12.64
CA GLU A 173 -8.82 -8.45 -13.18
C GLU A 173 -7.68 -7.51 -13.59
N GLY A 174 -6.44 -7.87 -13.23
CA GLY A 174 -5.27 -7.01 -13.37
C GLY A 174 -5.32 -5.74 -12.50
N GLY A 175 -6.25 -5.67 -11.54
CA GLY A 175 -6.27 -4.62 -10.50
C GLY A 175 -5.20 -4.87 -9.45
N THR A 176 -4.80 -3.82 -8.73
CA THR A 176 -3.69 -3.89 -7.77
C THR A 176 -4.12 -3.30 -6.42
N LEU A 177 -3.88 -4.05 -5.36
CA LEU A 177 -3.83 -3.51 -4.00
C LEU A 177 -2.37 -3.15 -3.69
N ILE A 178 -2.16 -1.92 -3.21
CA ILE A 178 -0.87 -1.41 -2.76
C ILE A 178 -0.99 -1.13 -1.28
N ILE A 179 -0.12 -1.71 -0.48
CA ILE A 179 -0.04 -1.47 0.96
C ILE A 179 1.20 -0.63 1.21
N GLU A 180 1.00 0.53 1.84
CA GLU A 180 2.06 1.45 2.21
C GLU A 180 2.64 1.12 3.58
N ASP A 181 3.79 1.68 3.87
CA ASP A 181 4.44 1.65 5.19
C ASP A 181 4.58 0.25 5.78
N VAL A 182 5.00 -0.68 4.92
CA VAL A 182 5.35 -2.03 5.37
C VAL A 182 6.61 -1.93 6.21
N LEU A 183 6.52 -2.32 7.48
CA LEU A 183 7.67 -2.29 8.38
C LEU A 183 8.82 -3.14 7.83
N PRO A 184 10.07 -2.66 7.93
CA PRO A 184 11.23 -3.39 7.47
C PRO A 184 11.45 -4.66 8.28
N GLY A 185 12.13 -5.63 7.69
CA GLY A 185 12.52 -6.87 8.31
C GLY A 185 11.92 -8.10 7.64
N ILE A 186 12.77 -9.11 7.48
CA ILE A 186 12.43 -10.37 6.79
C ILE A 186 11.26 -11.10 7.47
N ASP A 187 11.07 -10.93 8.78
CA ASP A 187 9.99 -11.59 9.52
C ASP A 187 8.62 -11.05 9.11
N ASN A 188 8.52 -9.74 8.83
CA ASN A 188 7.30 -9.13 8.32
C ASN A 188 6.97 -9.66 6.92
N GLU A 189 7.96 -9.75 6.05
CA GLU A 189 7.80 -10.32 4.71
C GLU A 189 7.37 -11.78 4.76
N ILE A 190 7.99 -12.58 5.65
CA ILE A 190 7.62 -13.98 5.88
C ILE A 190 6.19 -14.07 6.42
N LYS A 191 5.79 -13.18 7.33
CA LYS A 191 4.42 -13.13 7.88
C LYS A 191 3.39 -12.87 6.79
N PHE A 192 3.62 -11.89 5.91
CA PHE A 192 2.78 -11.65 4.73
C PHE A 192 2.74 -12.86 3.82
N TYR A 193 3.90 -13.41 3.46
CA TYR A 193 3.97 -14.58 2.60
C TYR A 193 3.18 -15.76 3.18
N ASN A 194 3.38 -16.10 4.44
CA ASN A 194 2.69 -17.22 5.08
C ASN A 194 1.17 -17.02 5.14
N SER A 195 0.73 -15.79 5.34
CA SER A 195 -0.70 -15.44 5.38
C SER A 195 -1.36 -15.49 3.99
N LEU A 196 -0.59 -15.20 2.93
CA LEU A 196 -1.13 -15.08 1.58
C LEU A 196 -0.82 -16.28 0.67
N LYS A 197 0.16 -17.15 1.00
CA LYS A 197 0.60 -18.27 0.15
C LYS A 197 -0.51 -19.25 -0.24
N ASN A 198 -1.48 -19.45 0.65
CA ASN A 198 -2.63 -20.35 0.40
C ASN A 198 -3.81 -19.59 -0.22
N PHE A 199 -3.76 -18.29 -0.26
CA PHE A 199 -4.81 -17.42 -0.79
C PHE A 199 -4.72 -17.27 -2.32
N LYS A 200 -4.13 -18.12 -3.04
CA LYS A 200 -3.95 -18.24 -4.52
C LYS A 200 -4.83 -17.32 -5.41
N LYS A 201 -5.15 -16.11 -4.94
CA LYS A 201 -6.05 -15.18 -5.61
C LYS A 201 -5.29 -13.99 -6.23
N TYR A 202 -4.08 -13.73 -5.75
CA TYR A 202 -3.20 -12.75 -6.37
C TYR A 202 -2.29 -13.46 -7.37
N SER A 203 -2.22 -12.95 -8.58
CA SER A 203 -1.35 -13.48 -9.64
C SER A 203 0.11 -13.12 -9.41
N ASN A 204 0.36 -11.99 -8.72
CA ASN A 204 1.69 -11.55 -8.37
C ASN A 204 1.71 -10.85 -7.01
N ILE A 205 2.76 -11.10 -6.23
CA ILE A 205 3.00 -10.52 -4.90
C ILE A 205 4.47 -10.13 -4.84
N TYR A 206 4.76 -8.85 -4.61
CA TYR A 206 6.12 -8.36 -4.50
C TYR A 206 6.22 -7.10 -3.65
N PHE A 207 7.37 -6.92 -3.02
CA PHE A 207 7.71 -5.73 -2.25
C PHE A 207 8.53 -4.77 -3.10
N VAL A 208 8.37 -3.49 -2.82
CA VAL A 208 9.19 -2.41 -3.37
C VAL A 208 9.78 -1.63 -2.22
N GLU A 209 11.09 -1.72 -2.04
CA GLU A 209 11.85 -0.84 -1.15
C GLU A 209 12.14 0.44 -1.92
N CYS A 210 11.59 1.55 -1.43
CA CYS A 210 11.70 2.84 -2.08
C CYS A 210 12.87 3.61 -1.48
N ASN A 211 13.77 4.13 -2.31
CA ASN A 211 14.87 4.95 -1.86
C ASN A 211 14.84 6.34 -2.50
N HIS A 212 15.23 7.35 -1.73
CA HIS A 212 15.33 8.74 -2.17
C HIS A 212 16.20 9.53 -1.19
N ILE A 213 17.03 10.45 -1.68
CA ILE A 213 17.90 11.26 -0.85
C ILE A 213 17.15 12.10 0.19
N ASN A 214 15.95 12.58 -0.16
CA ASN A 214 15.10 13.42 0.71
C ASN A 214 14.05 12.62 1.49
N LYS A 215 14.08 11.29 1.49
CA LYS A 215 13.16 10.50 2.31
C LYS A 215 13.42 10.78 3.79
N TYR A 216 12.38 10.84 4.58
CA TYR A 216 12.47 11.02 6.01
C TYR A 216 11.28 10.38 6.71
N SER A 217 11.56 9.46 7.60
CA SER A 217 10.57 8.89 8.51
C SER A 217 11.00 9.12 9.94
N ARG A 218 10.15 9.77 10.73
CA ARG A 218 10.48 10.19 12.09
C ARG A 218 10.73 9.02 13.04
N ASN A 219 9.96 7.95 12.92
CA ASN A 219 9.97 6.85 13.89
C ASN A 219 10.46 5.53 13.30
N PHE A 220 10.27 5.31 11.98
CA PHE A 220 10.56 4.06 11.32
C PHE A 220 11.08 4.31 9.91
N ASN A 221 12.02 3.49 9.47
CA ASN A 221 12.40 3.47 8.07
C ASN A 221 11.47 2.50 7.32
N ASN A 222 10.22 2.91 7.13
CA ASN A 222 9.15 2.10 6.55
C ASN A 222 8.87 2.41 5.06
N ASP A 223 9.85 2.90 4.33
CA ASP A 223 9.76 3.24 2.91
C ASP A 223 9.63 1.97 2.03
N LYS A 224 8.65 1.13 2.35
CA LYS A 224 8.40 -0.13 1.65
C LYS A 224 6.92 -0.26 1.30
N LEU A 225 6.68 -0.62 0.06
CA LEU A 225 5.36 -0.92 -0.48
C LEU A 225 5.21 -2.43 -0.72
N LEU A 226 4.00 -2.95 -0.51
CA LEU A 226 3.63 -4.29 -0.94
C LEU A 226 2.59 -4.18 -2.07
N PHE A 227 2.90 -4.78 -3.21
CA PHE A 227 2.01 -4.86 -4.36
C PHE A 227 1.39 -6.25 -4.47
N LEU A 228 0.08 -6.29 -4.57
CA LEU A 228 -0.74 -7.48 -4.70
C LEU A 228 -1.61 -7.35 -5.97
N VAL A 229 -1.21 -8.04 -7.03
CA VAL A 229 -1.89 -7.98 -8.33
C VAL A 229 -2.89 -9.12 -8.46
N LYS A 230 -4.13 -8.80 -8.83
CA LYS A 230 -5.17 -9.77 -9.09
C LYS A 230 -5.06 -10.36 -10.51
#